data_c4d0326115d258072f0135bb12a41a28
#
_entry.id   c4d0326115d258072f0135bb12a41a28
#
_cell.length_a   1.000
_cell.length_b   1.000
_cell.length_c   1.000
_cell.angle_alpha   90.00
_cell.angle_beta   90.00
_cell.angle_gamma   90.00
#
_symmetry.space_group_name_H-M   'P 1'
#
loop_
_entity.id
_entity.type
_entity.pdbx_description
1 polymer ?
#
loop_
_entity_poly.entity_id
_entity_poly.type
_entity_poly.pdbx_seq_one_letter_code
_entity_poly.pdbx_strand_id
1 'polypeptide(L)'
;HRVTFLDRDVSALADLHNNPKAAVLCSDLETSAHFPIGGQPFDGVVVTNFLQRDILGDICDAVTPGGLLLYETFGTGNETYGRPRNSKFLLKPGELIKTVRANFDILGFEHGLRRIPSPAIIQRVAAVKR
;
A
#
# COMPACT_ATOMS: atom_id res chain seq x y z
N HIS A 1 6.32 -3.29 -18.68
CA HIS A 1 6.43 -3.75 -17.29
C HIS A 1 5.67 -5.04 -17.08
N ARG A 2 6.11 -5.83 -16.12
CA ARG A 2 5.35 -6.97 -15.57
C ARG A 2 4.77 -6.50 -14.25
N VAL A 3 3.50 -6.82 -14.00
CA VAL A 3 2.79 -6.37 -12.80
C VAL A 3 2.25 -7.58 -12.04
N THR A 4 2.51 -7.61 -10.74
CA THR A 4 1.91 -8.56 -9.82
C THR A 4 0.80 -7.84 -9.04
N PHE A 5 -0.42 -8.34 -9.19
CA PHE A 5 -1.58 -7.85 -8.44
C PHE A 5 -1.83 -8.78 -7.25
N LEU A 6 -2.04 -8.20 -6.09
CA LEU A 6 -2.31 -8.94 -4.87
C LEU A 6 -3.50 -8.33 -4.15
N ASP A 7 -4.54 -9.12 -3.95
CA ASP A 7 -5.73 -8.77 -3.17
C ASP A 7 -6.37 -10.04 -2.60
N ARG A 8 -7.17 -9.89 -1.57
CA ARG A 8 -7.99 -10.98 -1.04
C ARG A 8 -9.18 -11.31 -1.94
N ASP A 9 -9.65 -10.33 -2.73
CA ASP A 9 -10.70 -10.49 -3.74
C ASP A 9 -10.17 -10.08 -5.11
N VAL A 10 -9.87 -11.06 -5.93
CA VAL A 10 -9.34 -10.87 -7.29
C VAL A 10 -10.40 -11.02 -8.38
N SER A 11 -11.69 -11.07 -8.01
CA SER A 11 -12.80 -11.27 -8.97
C SER A 11 -12.85 -10.17 -10.04
N ALA A 12 -12.52 -8.93 -9.69
CA ALA A 12 -12.45 -7.80 -10.62
C ALA A 12 -11.26 -7.86 -11.58
N LEU A 13 -10.32 -8.78 -11.37
CA LEU A 13 -9.09 -8.93 -12.17
C LEU A 13 -9.15 -10.11 -13.13
N ALA A 14 -10.33 -10.67 -13.37
CA ALA A 14 -10.51 -11.86 -14.23
C ALA A 14 -9.96 -11.66 -15.66
N ASP A 15 -10.06 -10.46 -16.20
CA ASP A 15 -9.55 -10.11 -17.53
C ASP A 15 -8.02 -10.19 -17.65
N LEU A 16 -7.32 -10.19 -16.53
CA LEU A 16 -5.86 -10.24 -16.49
C LEU A 16 -5.29 -11.66 -16.51
N HIS A 17 -6.12 -12.70 -16.33
CA HIS A 17 -5.64 -14.08 -16.25
C HIS A 17 -4.90 -14.56 -17.51
N ASN A 18 -5.25 -14.05 -18.67
CA ASN A 18 -4.62 -14.39 -19.95
C ASN A 18 -3.54 -13.39 -20.38
N ASN A 19 -3.23 -12.39 -19.54
CA ASN A 19 -2.21 -11.41 -19.87
C ASN A 19 -0.83 -11.90 -19.39
N PRO A 20 0.14 -12.14 -20.31
CA PRO A 20 1.45 -12.68 -19.94
C PRO A 20 2.29 -11.70 -19.10
N LYS A 21 1.90 -10.43 -19.03
CA LYS A 21 2.55 -9.39 -18.22
C LYS A 21 1.91 -9.19 -16.85
N ALA A 22 0.83 -9.92 -16.55
CA ALA A 22 0.12 -9.83 -15.28
C ALA A 22 0.23 -11.16 -14.51
N ALA A 23 0.56 -11.08 -13.23
CA ALA A 23 0.38 -12.15 -12.27
C ALA A 23 -0.66 -11.72 -11.26
N VAL A 24 -1.65 -12.58 -10.98
CA VAL A 24 -2.73 -12.29 -10.03
C VAL A 24 -2.64 -13.26 -8.87
N LEU A 25 -2.43 -12.72 -7.67
CA LEU A 25 -2.32 -13.48 -6.43
C LEU A 25 -3.54 -13.17 -5.54
N CYS A 26 -4.29 -14.21 -5.20
CA CYS A 26 -5.37 -14.12 -4.21
C CYS A 26 -4.79 -14.47 -2.83
N SER A 27 -4.67 -13.49 -1.96
CA SER A 27 -4.16 -13.69 -0.61
C SER A 27 -4.70 -12.63 0.34
N ASP A 28 -5.16 -13.07 1.51
CA ASP A 28 -5.54 -12.18 2.59
C ASP A 28 -4.32 -11.87 3.47
N LEU A 29 -3.75 -10.68 3.29
CA LEU A 29 -2.58 -10.23 4.03
C LEU A 29 -2.86 -9.94 5.51
N GLU A 30 -4.12 -9.80 5.91
CA GLU A 30 -4.50 -9.58 7.31
C GLU A 30 -4.43 -10.87 8.13
N THR A 31 -4.60 -12.01 7.49
CA THR A 31 -4.64 -13.33 8.14
C THR A 31 -3.46 -14.23 7.76
N SER A 32 -2.68 -13.85 6.77
CA SER A 32 -1.52 -14.62 6.30
C SER A 32 -0.38 -14.58 7.31
N ALA A 33 0.17 -15.76 7.63
CA ALA A 33 1.36 -15.88 8.47
C ALA A 33 2.65 -15.43 7.76
N HIS A 34 2.61 -15.32 6.43
CA HIS A 34 3.75 -14.96 5.60
C HIS A 34 3.36 -13.95 4.53
N PHE A 35 4.26 -12.99 4.28
CA PHE A 35 4.14 -12.10 3.14
C PHE A 35 4.37 -12.91 1.84
N PRO A 36 3.36 -13.05 0.96
CA PRO A 36 3.39 -14.05 -0.11
C PRO A 36 4.35 -13.73 -1.25
N ILE A 37 4.95 -12.52 -1.25
CA ILE A 37 5.85 -12.02 -2.29
C ILE A 37 7.29 -11.94 -1.76
N GLY A 38 7.63 -12.72 -0.75
CA GLY A 38 8.96 -12.74 -0.16
C GLY A 38 10.05 -13.18 -1.15
N GLY A 39 11.21 -12.49 -1.12
CA GLY A 39 12.41 -12.87 -1.85
C GLY A 39 12.52 -12.39 -3.30
N GLN A 40 11.52 -11.71 -3.84
CA GLN A 40 11.55 -11.08 -5.17
C GLN A 40 11.26 -9.59 -5.05
N PRO A 41 12.29 -8.73 -5.07
CA PRO A 41 12.06 -7.30 -5.00
C PRO A 41 11.50 -6.76 -6.32
N PHE A 42 10.77 -5.65 -6.23
CA PHE A 42 10.11 -4.98 -7.34
C PHE A 42 10.70 -3.59 -7.57
N ASP A 43 10.78 -3.17 -8.83
CA ASP A 43 11.19 -1.80 -9.18
C ASP A 43 10.17 -0.74 -8.73
N GLY A 44 8.94 -1.16 -8.49
CA GLY A 44 7.89 -0.30 -7.97
C GLY A 44 6.85 -1.10 -7.17
N VAL A 45 6.42 -0.55 -6.05
CA VAL A 45 5.35 -1.10 -5.22
C VAL A 45 4.29 -0.02 -5.02
N VAL A 46 3.05 -0.37 -5.30
CA VAL A 46 1.89 0.52 -5.12
C VAL A 46 0.95 -0.14 -4.11
N VAL A 47 0.61 0.59 -3.05
CA VAL A 47 -0.32 0.14 -2.01
C VAL A 47 -1.45 1.14 -1.89
N THR A 48 -2.68 0.67 -1.97
CA THR A 48 -3.87 1.51 -1.82
C THR A 48 -4.88 0.87 -0.88
N ASN A 49 -5.50 1.68 -0.04
CA ASN A 49 -6.62 1.28 0.84
C ASN A 49 -6.32 0.04 1.69
N PHE A 50 -5.08 -0.07 2.16
CA PHE A 50 -4.62 -1.22 2.94
C PHE A 50 -3.69 -0.76 4.06
N LEU A 51 -3.91 -1.29 5.26
CA LEU A 51 -3.03 -1.09 6.41
C LEU A 51 -2.99 -2.36 7.25
N GLN A 52 -1.83 -2.99 7.29
CA GLN A 52 -1.47 -4.04 8.25
C GLN A 52 -0.07 -3.74 8.75
N ARG A 53 0.02 -3.29 10.00
CA ARG A 53 1.28 -2.79 10.56
C ARG A 53 2.37 -3.84 10.63
N ASP A 54 1.99 -5.08 10.87
CA ASP A 54 2.93 -6.20 11.01
C ASP A 54 3.73 -6.49 9.73
N ILE A 55 3.21 -6.11 8.56
CA ILE A 55 3.88 -6.34 7.27
C ILE A 55 4.36 -5.07 6.56
N LEU A 56 4.30 -3.91 7.23
CA LEU A 56 4.81 -2.67 6.63
C LEU A 56 6.31 -2.77 6.31
N GLY A 57 7.07 -3.45 7.15
CA GLY A 57 8.49 -3.75 6.90
C GLY A 57 8.66 -4.59 5.63
N ASP A 58 7.91 -5.67 5.49
CA ASP A 58 7.97 -6.55 4.32
C ASP A 58 7.60 -5.82 3.03
N ILE A 59 6.61 -4.92 3.09
CA ILE A 59 6.23 -4.06 1.94
C ILE A 59 7.40 -3.16 1.54
N CYS A 60 8.06 -2.54 2.51
CA CYS A 60 9.23 -1.71 2.25
C CYS A 60 10.41 -2.52 1.69
N ASP A 61 10.60 -3.74 2.20
CA ASP A 61 11.67 -4.64 1.76
C ASP A 61 11.43 -5.18 0.35
N ALA A 62 10.17 -5.29 -0.07
CA ALA A 62 9.80 -5.69 -1.42
C ALA A 62 10.21 -4.69 -2.51
N VAL A 63 10.61 -3.47 -2.18
CA VAL A 63 11.12 -2.48 -3.13
C VAL A 63 12.62 -2.65 -3.33
N THR A 64 13.11 -2.67 -4.57
CA THR A 64 14.56 -2.70 -4.85
C THR A 64 15.23 -1.37 -4.45
N PRO A 65 16.53 -1.35 -4.13
CA PRO A 65 17.28 -0.10 -4.08
C PRO A 65 17.11 0.69 -5.39
N GLY A 66 16.79 1.98 -5.30
CA GLY A 66 16.41 2.83 -6.43
C GLY A 66 14.97 2.67 -6.91
N GLY A 67 14.22 1.71 -6.37
CA GLY A 67 12.82 1.47 -6.71
C GLY A 67 11.87 2.45 -6.03
N LEU A 68 10.65 2.52 -6.54
CA LEU A 68 9.62 3.47 -6.13
C LEU A 68 8.57 2.81 -5.21
N LEU A 69 8.24 3.46 -4.12
CA LEU A 69 7.07 3.17 -3.28
C LEU A 69 6.03 4.27 -3.44
N LEU A 70 4.82 3.88 -3.82
CA LEU A 70 3.63 4.72 -3.76
C LEU A 70 2.65 4.08 -2.77
N TYR A 71 2.33 4.78 -1.71
CA TYR A 71 1.43 4.24 -0.67
C TYR A 71 0.38 5.29 -0.31
N GLU A 72 -0.89 4.92 -0.43
CA GLU A 72 -2.03 5.74 0.02
C GLU A 72 -3.00 4.87 0.82
N THR A 73 -3.35 5.30 2.03
CA THR A 73 -4.44 4.71 2.78
C THR A 73 -5.05 5.72 3.76
N PHE A 74 -6.08 5.29 4.46
CA PHE A 74 -6.87 6.13 5.34
C PHE A 74 -6.12 6.52 6.62
N GLY A 75 -6.37 7.72 7.10
CA GLY A 75 -5.82 8.24 8.34
C GLY A 75 -6.89 8.56 9.39
N THR A 76 -6.45 8.80 10.61
CA THR A 76 -7.28 9.23 11.74
C THR A 76 -8.11 10.45 11.35
N GLY A 77 -9.40 10.45 11.67
CA GLY A 77 -10.37 11.44 11.24
C GLY A 77 -11.28 10.96 10.10
N ASN A 78 -10.88 9.87 9.40
CA ASN A 78 -11.69 9.30 8.32
C ASN A 78 -13.04 8.78 8.80
N GLU A 79 -13.17 8.39 10.06
CA GLU A 79 -14.42 7.94 10.69
C GLU A 79 -15.55 8.96 10.59
N THR A 80 -15.22 10.25 10.43
CA THR A 80 -16.18 11.34 10.20
C THR A 80 -16.80 11.27 8.80
N TYR A 81 -16.08 10.72 7.83
CA TYR A 81 -16.49 10.70 6.42
C TYR A 81 -17.04 9.35 5.97
N GLY A 82 -16.68 8.26 6.64
CA GLY A 82 -17.11 6.93 6.27
C GLY A 82 -16.21 5.82 6.79
N ARG A 83 -16.18 4.73 6.05
CA ARG A 83 -15.33 3.58 6.38
C ARG A 83 -13.97 3.68 5.69
N PRO A 84 -12.92 3.10 6.25
CA PRO A 84 -12.87 2.42 7.55
C PRO A 84 -13.00 3.39 8.72
N ARG A 85 -13.60 2.92 9.82
CA ARG A 85 -13.77 3.69 11.07
C ARG A 85 -12.92 3.17 12.21
N ASN A 86 -12.53 1.89 12.14
CA ASN A 86 -11.70 1.26 13.15
C ASN A 86 -10.28 1.81 13.09
N SER A 87 -9.78 2.29 14.23
CA SER A 87 -8.42 2.85 14.36
C SER A 87 -7.31 1.89 13.92
N LYS A 88 -7.56 0.59 13.94
CA LYS A 88 -6.66 -0.45 13.41
C LYS A 88 -6.30 -0.22 11.94
N PHE A 89 -7.24 0.33 11.15
CA PHE A 89 -7.08 0.58 9.72
C PHE A 89 -6.80 2.05 9.40
N LEU A 90 -6.56 2.88 10.42
CA LEU A 90 -6.31 4.31 10.27
C LEU A 90 -4.89 4.65 10.69
N LEU A 91 -4.13 5.26 9.79
CA LEU A 91 -2.80 5.78 10.09
C LEU A 91 -2.88 6.91 11.11
N LYS A 92 -2.02 6.87 12.11
CA LYS A 92 -1.80 8.01 13.01
C LYS A 92 -1.14 9.15 12.25
N PRO A 93 -1.30 10.42 12.67
CA PRO A 93 -0.62 11.55 12.03
C PRO A 93 0.88 11.30 11.84
N GLY A 94 1.35 11.41 10.61
CA GLY A 94 2.76 11.22 10.24
C GLY A 94 3.27 9.78 10.34
N GLU A 95 2.43 8.80 10.59
CA GLU A 95 2.85 7.39 10.73
C GLU A 95 3.48 6.86 9.45
N LEU A 96 2.88 7.13 8.29
CA LEU A 96 3.39 6.62 7.02
C LEU A 96 4.79 7.18 6.70
N ILE A 97 5.00 8.48 6.88
CA ILE A 97 6.31 9.08 6.63
C ILE A 97 7.37 8.59 7.62
N LYS A 98 7.00 8.36 8.88
CA LYS A 98 7.91 7.77 9.88
C LYS A 98 8.34 6.35 9.49
N THR A 99 7.42 5.57 8.93
CA THR A 99 7.69 4.20 8.51
C THR A 99 8.72 4.15 7.39
N VAL A 100 8.61 5.04 6.40
CA VAL A 100 9.43 4.94 5.19
C VAL A 100 10.74 5.73 5.26
N ARG A 101 10.81 6.82 6.02
CA ARG A 101 11.96 7.74 6.02
C ARG A 101 13.30 7.12 6.39
N ALA A 102 13.30 5.99 7.10
CA ALA A 102 14.53 5.31 7.52
C ALA A 102 15.33 4.77 6.32
N ASN A 103 14.63 4.27 5.30
CA ASN A 103 15.24 3.57 4.17
C ASN A 103 14.88 4.18 2.81
N PHE A 104 14.12 5.26 2.79
CA PHE A 104 13.65 5.90 1.55
C PHE A 104 13.91 7.40 1.56
N ASP A 105 14.18 7.94 0.39
CA ASP A 105 14.14 9.36 0.12
C ASP A 105 12.72 9.77 -0.28
N ILE A 106 12.13 10.69 0.48
CA ILE A 106 10.75 11.11 0.29
C ILE A 106 10.68 12.10 -0.89
N LEU A 107 9.92 11.76 -1.92
CA LEU A 107 9.65 12.65 -3.05
C LEU A 107 8.42 13.54 -2.79
N GLY A 108 7.44 13.02 -2.05
CA GLY A 108 6.24 13.75 -1.70
C GLY A 108 5.46 13.06 -0.60
N PHE A 109 4.79 13.86 0.22
CA PHE A 109 3.92 13.37 1.30
C PHE A 109 2.73 14.30 1.45
N GLU A 110 1.55 13.71 1.61
CA GLU A 110 0.33 14.44 1.91
C GLU A 110 -0.44 13.76 3.05
N HIS A 111 -1.07 14.58 3.88
CA HIS A 111 -2.00 14.14 4.92
C HIS A 111 -3.15 15.12 5.00
N GLY A 112 -4.36 14.63 4.88
CA GLY A 112 -5.55 15.46 5.00
C GLY A 112 -6.73 14.97 4.21
N LEU A 113 -7.67 15.90 3.98
CA LEU A 113 -8.92 15.64 3.29
C LEU A 113 -8.69 15.48 1.78
N ARG A 114 -8.99 14.30 1.26
CA ARG A 114 -9.16 14.03 -0.16
C ARG A 114 -10.66 14.15 -0.49
N ARG A 115 -11.01 14.94 -1.51
CA ARG A 115 -12.41 15.18 -1.89
C ARG A 115 -12.92 14.23 -2.97
N ILE A 116 -12.07 13.80 -3.86
CA ILE A 116 -12.39 12.96 -5.03
C ILE A 116 -11.66 11.62 -4.90
N PRO A 117 -12.31 10.49 -5.19
CA PRO A 117 -13.69 10.28 -5.68
C PRO A 117 -14.77 10.53 -4.62
N SER A 118 -14.43 10.42 -3.34
CA SER A 118 -15.31 10.70 -2.21
C SER A 118 -14.50 11.28 -1.05
N PRO A 119 -15.11 12.08 -0.15
CA PRO A 119 -14.40 12.65 0.99
C PRO A 119 -13.80 11.57 1.88
N ALA A 120 -12.52 11.70 2.18
CA ALA A 120 -11.80 10.80 3.08
C ALA A 120 -10.58 11.50 3.66
N ILE A 121 -10.19 11.15 4.89
CA ILE A 121 -8.88 11.53 5.41
C ILE A 121 -7.88 10.46 5.00
N ILE A 122 -6.82 10.87 4.32
CA ILE A 122 -5.78 9.98 3.81
C ILE A 122 -4.38 10.47 4.18
N GLN A 123 -3.44 9.55 4.17
CA GLN A 123 -2.03 9.85 4.03
C GLN A 123 -1.52 9.17 2.75
N ARG A 124 -0.66 9.87 2.02
CA ARG A 124 0.02 9.29 0.86
C ARG A 124 1.49 9.70 0.83
N VAL A 125 2.31 8.80 0.35
CA VAL A 125 3.74 9.01 0.17
C VAL A 125 4.18 8.50 -1.19
N ALA A 126 5.09 9.25 -1.81
CA ALA A 126 5.92 8.79 -2.92
C ALA A 126 7.37 8.83 -2.45
N ALA A 127 8.08 7.72 -2.57
CA ALA A 127 9.43 7.61 -2.03
C ALA A 127 10.29 6.64 -2.86
N VAL A 128 11.59 6.91 -2.93
CA VAL A 128 12.59 6.06 -3.61
C VAL A 128 13.44 5.38 -2.55
N LYS A 129 13.59 4.06 -2.66
CA LYS A 129 14.43 3.29 -1.75
C LYS A 129 15.91 3.63 -1.97
N ARG A 130 16.61 3.90 -0.87
CA ARG A 130 18.06 4.12 -0.87
C ARG A 130 18.84 2.84 -1.07
#